data_e1cb27255bcb0767891450d65c7a5f1a
#
_entry.id   e1cb27255bcb0767891450d65c7a5f1a
#
_cell.length_a   1.000
_cell.length_b   1.000
_cell.length_c   1.000
_cell.angle_alpha   90.00
_cell.angle_beta   90.00
_cell.angle_gamma   90.00
#
_symmetry.space_group_name_H-M   'P 1'
#
loop_
_entity.id
_entity.type
_entity.pdbx_description
1 polymer ?
#
loop_
_entity_poly.entity_id
_entity_poly.type
_entity_poly.pdbx_seq_one_letter_code
_entity_poly.pdbx_strand_id
1 'polypeptide(L)'
;INSSDVNWVIHLGDMKNGRSSCSDEKFLSLYELNSKFHMPFVLTPGDNDWYDCRRESAGSWGRINRLNKLREIFFQEEHPLDAETQSETSVYSEFVENALWVQEDILFSTVHLVGVSGREGGLDLHGYIQDAAVEWLQTIFQRAREKNVKALFIATQADIFPYSVEPDWLKLECPSCNFVRKYYEPFYEALKKELSTFDNQVLLAVGDTHIFRVDKPLYDKNQLVTNFT
;
A
#
# COMPACT_ATOMS: atom_id res chain seq x y z
N ILE A 1 -8.85 -14.29 14.80
CA ILE A 1 -9.16 -14.25 13.35
C ILE A 1 -9.58 -15.65 12.89
N ASN A 2 -8.81 -16.74 13.16
CA ASN A 2 -9.13 -18.11 12.70
C ASN A 2 -10.49 -18.66 13.19
N SER A 3 -11.07 -18.06 14.22
CA SER A 3 -12.43 -18.38 14.72
C SER A 3 -13.51 -17.43 14.19
N SER A 4 -13.15 -16.48 13.34
CA SER A 4 -14.08 -15.51 12.76
C SER A 4 -14.54 -15.98 11.38
N ASP A 5 -15.76 -15.65 11.02
CA ASP A 5 -16.31 -15.88 9.67
C ASP A 5 -15.86 -14.75 8.74
N VAL A 6 -14.63 -14.87 8.24
CA VAL A 6 -14.03 -13.92 7.29
C VAL A 6 -13.49 -14.65 6.08
N ASN A 7 -13.60 -14.05 4.90
CA ASN A 7 -13.22 -14.69 3.64
C ASN A 7 -11.71 -14.63 3.39
N TRP A 8 -11.03 -13.57 3.84
CA TRP A 8 -9.59 -13.37 3.74
C TRP A 8 -9.10 -12.35 4.77
N VAL A 9 -7.78 -12.23 4.89
CA VAL A 9 -7.10 -11.24 5.71
C VAL A 9 -6.20 -10.40 4.82
N ILE A 10 -6.30 -9.08 4.89
CA ILE A 10 -5.33 -8.16 4.27
C ILE A 10 -4.45 -7.59 5.38
N HIS A 11 -3.14 -7.74 5.26
CA HIS A 11 -2.14 -7.17 6.15
C HIS A 11 -1.45 -5.98 5.46
N LEU A 12 -1.53 -4.82 6.08
CA LEU A 12 -1.02 -3.57 5.53
C LEU A 12 0.47 -3.34 5.82
N GLY A 13 1.27 -4.40 5.84
CA GLY A 13 2.70 -4.31 6.12
C GLY A 13 3.03 -4.11 7.60
N ASP A 14 4.30 -3.81 7.86
CA ASP A 14 4.84 -3.66 9.22
C ASP A 14 4.63 -4.91 10.10
N MET A 15 4.91 -6.09 9.52
CA MET A 15 4.87 -7.37 10.24
C MET A 15 5.84 -7.40 11.44
N LYS A 16 6.79 -6.49 11.48
CA LYS A 16 7.73 -6.25 12.56
C LYS A 16 7.96 -4.75 12.74
N ASN A 17 8.52 -4.34 13.87
CA ASN A 17 8.90 -2.93 14.04
C ASN A 17 10.22 -2.62 13.31
N GLY A 18 10.46 -1.35 12.97
CA GLY A 18 11.61 -0.89 12.19
C GLY A 18 12.98 -1.03 12.86
N ARG A 19 13.06 -1.54 14.11
CA ARG A 19 14.31 -1.84 14.83
C ARG A 19 14.55 -3.34 15.01
N SER A 20 13.55 -4.17 14.69
CA SER A 20 13.71 -5.63 14.73
C SER A 20 14.60 -6.11 13.60
N SER A 21 15.30 -7.22 13.83
CA SER A 21 16.14 -7.87 12.81
C SER A 21 15.39 -8.11 11.50
N CYS A 22 16.10 -7.92 10.40
CA CYS A 22 15.65 -8.29 9.05
C CYS A 22 16.41 -9.52 8.53
N SER A 23 16.87 -10.41 9.41
CA SER A 23 17.51 -11.65 8.96
C SER A 23 16.53 -12.57 8.25
N ASP A 24 17.06 -13.52 7.48
CA ASP A 24 16.25 -14.51 6.75
C ASP A 24 15.43 -15.36 7.74
N GLU A 25 16.01 -15.72 8.89
CA GLU A 25 15.31 -16.47 9.94
C GLU A 25 14.11 -15.66 10.49
N LYS A 26 14.26 -14.34 10.60
CA LYS A 26 13.16 -13.48 11.05
C LYS A 26 12.03 -13.47 10.01
N PHE A 27 12.35 -13.36 8.74
CA PHE A 27 11.33 -13.40 7.66
C PHE A 27 10.64 -14.76 7.61
N LEU A 28 11.38 -15.85 7.70
CA LEU A 28 10.81 -17.21 7.76
C LEU A 28 9.87 -17.36 8.96
N SER A 29 10.27 -16.87 10.15
CA SER A 29 9.41 -16.92 11.34
C SER A 29 8.10 -16.12 11.18
N LEU A 30 8.12 -15.03 10.45
CA LEU A 30 6.92 -14.24 10.13
C LEU A 30 6.05 -14.96 9.10
N TYR A 31 6.66 -15.58 8.09
CA TYR A 31 5.95 -16.39 7.12
C TYR A 31 5.23 -17.57 7.80
N GLU A 32 5.94 -18.31 8.68
CA GLU A 32 5.36 -19.39 9.47
C GLU A 32 4.21 -18.92 10.38
N LEU A 33 4.28 -17.69 10.90
CA LEU A 33 3.19 -17.09 11.68
C LEU A 33 1.97 -16.81 10.80
N ASN A 34 2.19 -16.22 9.63
CA ASN A 34 1.12 -15.88 8.69
C ASN A 34 0.50 -17.14 8.06
N SER A 35 1.27 -18.20 7.85
CA SER A 35 0.76 -19.50 7.36
C SER A 35 -0.20 -20.20 8.34
N LYS A 36 -0.37 -19.69 9.54
CA LYS A 36 -1.37 -20.21 10.52
C LYS A 36 -2.78 -19.66 10.29
N PHE A 37 -2.96 -18.70 9.40
CA PHE A 37 -4.30 -18.30 9.00
C PHE A 37 -4.96 -19.42 8.20
N HIS A 38 -6.24 -19.70 8.51
CA HIS A 38 -7.02 -20.74 7.82
C HIS A 38 -7.67 -20.21 6.54
N MET A 39 -7.72 -18.92 6.35
CA MET A 39 -8.22 -18.22 5.17
C MET A 39 -7.08 -17.60 4.38
N PRO A 40 -7.30 -17.24 3.11
CA PRO A 40 -6.32 -16.50 2.31
C PRO A 40 -5.73 -15.30 3.05
N PHE A 41 -4.42 -15.18 3.03
CA PHE A 41 -3.67 -14.08 3.62
C PHE A 41 -3.00 -13.26 2.52
N VAL A 42 -3.36 -11.99 2.42
CA VAL A 42 -2.83 -11.04 1.44
C VAL A 42 -1.97 -10.02 2.16
N LEU A 43 -0.77 -9.78 1.66
CA LEU A 43 0.21 -8.86 2.24
C LEU A 43 0.52 -7.74 1.26
N THR A 44 0.52 -6.49 1.72
CA THR A 44 1.29 -5.40 1.10
C THR A 44 2.43 -5.03 2.03
N PRO A 45 3.71 -4.97 1.54
CA PRO A 45 4.85 -4.71 2.40
C PRO A 45 4.84 -3.30 2.99
N GLY A 46 5.26 -3.18 4.26
CA GLY A 46 5.52 -1.90 4.91
C GLY A 46 6.99 -1.50 4.87
N ASP A 47 7.29 -0.26 5.29
CA ASP A 47 8.66 0.26 5.33
C ASP A 47 9.51 -0.52 6.34
N ASN A 48 8.94 -0.90 7.46
CA ASN A 48 9.62 -1.70 8.47
C ASN A 48 10.01 -3.11 7.98
N ASP A 49 9.31 -3.64 7.00
CA ASP A 49 9.54 -5.01 6.52
C ASP A 49 10.80 -5.12 5.65
N TRP A 50 11.22 -4.03 5.00
CA TRP A 50 12.38 -4.05 4.11
C TRP A 50 13.16 -2.73 4.04
N TYR A 51 12.47 -1.57 3.97
CA TYR A 51 13.10 -0.27 3.77
C TYR A 51 13.97 0.14 4.96
N ASP A 52 13.47 -0.08 6.17
CA ASP A 52 14.12 0.20 7.44
C ASP A 52 15.21 -0.81 7.83
N CYS A 53 15.33 -1.90 7.10
CA CYS A 53 16.34 -2.93 7.33
C CYS A 53 17.80 -2.44 7.22
N ARG A 54 18.01 -1.26 6.62
CA ARG A 54 19.32 -0.58 6.61
C ARG A 54 19.78 -0.06 7.96
N ARG A 55 18.85 0.10 8.92
CA ARG A 55 19.18 0.55 10.27
C ARG A 55 20.13 -0.45 10.95
N GLU A 56 21.10 0.06 11.71
CA GLU A 56 22.04 -0.79 12.46
C GLU A 56 21.31 -1.77 13.37
N SER A 57 20.28 -1.30 14.07
CA SER A 57 19.44 -2.15 14.93
C SER A 57 18.70 -3.26 14.20
N ALA A 58 18.46 -3.10 12.90
CA ALA A 58 17.81 -4.10 12.06
C ALA A 58 18.79 -5.01 11.31
N GLY A 59 20.10 -4.75 11.42
CA GLY A 59 21.17 -5.57 10.84
C GLY A 59 21.90 -4.93 9.66
N SER A 60 21.69 -3.63 9.36
CA SER A 60 22.38 -2.87 8.31
C SER A 60 22.28 -3.50 6.91
N TRP A 61 21.14 -4.04 6.56
CA TRP A 61 20.92 -4.71 5.29
C TRP A 61 20.66 -3.73 4.14
N GLY A 62 21.03 -4.12 2.92
CA GLY A 62 20.63 -3.40 1.70
C GLY A 62 19.11 -3.50 1.47
N ARG A 63 18.45 -2.36 1.22
CA ARG A 63 16.98 -2.28 1.04
C ARG A 63 16.47 -3.23 -0.02
N ILE A 64 17.01 -3.15 -1.25
CA ILE A 64 16.61 -4.00 -2.37
C ILE A 64 16.86 -5.48 -2.07
N ASN A 65 17.98 -5.79 -1.39
CA ASN A 65 18.26 -7.15 -0.99
C ASN A 65 17.15 -7.69 -0.07
N ARG A 66 16.66 -6.87 0.88
CA ARG A 66 15.58 -7.29 1.79
C ARG A 66 14.22 -7.35 1.11
N LEU A 67 13.92 -6.42 0.21
CA LEU A 67 12.70 -6.50 -0.59
C LEU A 67 12.67 -7.78 -1.45
N ASN A 68 13.78 -8.09 -2.13
CA ASN A 68 13.86 -9.31 -2.92
C ASN A 68 13.75 -10.58 -2.06
N LYS A 69 14.36 -10.58 -0.86
CA LYS A 69 14.21 -11.71 0.07
C LYS A 69 12.79 -11.83 0.60
N LEU A 70 12.11 -10.72 0.85
CA LEU A 70 10.70 -10.72 1.24
C LEU A 70 9.83 -11.29 0.10
N ARG A 71 10.06 -10.87 -1.14
CA ARG A 71 9.38 -11.42 -2.33
C ARG A 71 9.62 -12.91 -2.48
N GLU A 72 10.87 -13.36 -2.31
CA GLU A 72 11.26 -14.79 -2.34
C GLU A 72 10.52 -15.61 -1.29
N ILE A 73 10.22 -15.08 -0.12
CA ILE A 73 9.59 -15.84 0.97
C ILE A 73 8.06 -15.77 0.91
N PHE A 74 7.49 -14.61 0.60
CA PHE A 74 6.06 -14.36 0.77
C PHE A 74 5.25 -14.39 -0.53
N PHE A 75 5.89 -14.29 -1.70
CA PHE A 75 5.20 -14.10 -2.98
C PHE A 75 5.65 -15.06 -4.09
N GLN A 76 6.17 -16.25 -3.73
CA GLN A 76 6.59 -17.25 -4.72
C GLN A 76 5.47 -18.15 -5.23
N GLU A 77 4.43 -18.32 -4.43
CA GLU A 77 3.27 -19.11 -4.80
C GLU A 77 2.24 -18.29 -5.55
N GLU A 78 1.34 -18.95 -6.27
CA GLU A 78 0.20 -18.29 -6.89
C GLU A 78 -0.61 -17.52 -5.83
N HIS A 79 -1.13 -16.36 -6.21
CA HIS A 79 -1.86 -15.53 -5.28
C HIS A 79 -3.10 -16.28 -4.75
N PRO A 80 -3.33 -16.32 -3.41
CA PRO A 80 -4.33 -17.20 -2.79
C PRO A 80 -5.77 -16.90 -3.17
N LEU A 81 -6.04 -15.79 -3.86
CA LEU A 81 -7.37 -15.37 -4.33
C LEU A 81 -7.49 -15.36 -5.85
N ASP A 82 -6.61 -16.08 -6.58
CA ASP A 82 -6.59 -16.07 -8.04
C ASP A 82 -6.58 -14.64 -8.60
N ALA A 83 -5.76 -13.79 -7.98
CA ALA A 83 -5.69 -12.37 -8.29
C ALA A 83 -4.77 -12.09 -9.48
N GLU A 84 -5.14 -11.12 -10.29
CA GLU A 84 -4.26 -10.51 -11.29
C GLU A 84 -3.17 -9.72 -10.55
N THR A 85 -1.89 -9.91 -10.91
CA THR A 85 -0.76 -9.18 -10.33
C THR A 85 -0.17 -8.17 -11.30
N GLN A 86 0.48 -7.13 -10.79
CA GLN A 86 1.17 -6.15 -11.63
C GLN A 86 2.27 -6.81 -12.46
N SER A 87 2.90 -7.85 -11.94
CA SER A 87 3.95 -8.59 -12.65
C SER A 87 3.49 -9.21 -13.97
N GLU A 88 2.20 -9.47 -14.13
CA GLU A 88 1.63 -10.09 -15.31
C GLU A 88 1.28 -9.09 -16.41
N THR A 89 1.09 -7.82 -16.06
CA THR A 89 0.45 -6.83 -16.94
C THR A 89 1.28 -5.58 -17.20
N SER A 90 2.43 -5.44 -16.54
CA SER A 90 3.20 -4.21 -16.48
C SER A 90 4.67 -4.40 -16.86
N VAL A 91 5.34 -3.28 -17.19
CA VAL A 91 6.80 -3.20 -17.27
C VAL A 91 7.47 -3.33 -15.89
N TYR A 92 6.70 -3.16 -14.82
CA TYR A 92 7.13 -3.33 -13.42
C TYR A 92 6.90 -4.77 -12.93
N SER A 93 7.41 -5.73 -13.69
CA SER A 93 7.15 -7.16 -13.47
C SER A 93 7.68 -7.74 -12.15
N GLU A 94 8.51 -7.01 -11.44
CA GLU A 94 8.99 -7.41 -10.11
C GLU A 94 8.02 -7.10 -8.96
N PHE A 95 6.95 -6.32 -9.21
CA PHE A 95 5.96 -5.96 -8.17
C PHE A 95 4.87 -7.06 -8.06
N VAL A 96 5.29 -8.24 -7.66
CA VAL A 96 4.44 -9.41 -7.44
C VAL A 96 3.47 -9.23 -6.25
N GLU A 97 3.77 -8.31 -5.35
CA GLU A 97 2.95 -7.95 -4.19
C GLU A 97 1.77 -7.05 -4.50
N ASN A 98 1.77 -6.42 -5.69
CA ASN A 98 0.65 -5.63 -6.18
C ASN A 98 -0.34 -6.55 -6.87
N ALA A 99 -1.51 -6.71 -6.28
CA ALA A 99 -2.52 -7.67 -6.71
C ALA A 99 -3.92 -7.05 -6.73
N LEU A 100 -4.81 -7.55 -7.58
CA LEU A 100 -6.22 -7.19 -7.59
C LEU A 100 -7.11 -8.41 -7.84
N TRP A 101 -8.27 -8.44 -7.20
CA TRP A 101 -9.30 -9.47 -7.38
C TRP A 101 -10.68 -8.87 -7.22
N VAL A 102 -11.70 -9.56 -7.70
CA VAL A 102 -13.10 -9.13 -7.58
C VAL A 102 -13.87 -10.15 -6.76
N GLN A 103 -14.61 -9.65 -5.78
CA GLN A 103 -15.54 -10.43 -4.98
C GLN A 103 -16.85 -9.65 -4.83
N GLU A 104 -17.97 -10.26 -5.17
CA GLU A 104 -19.31 -9.67 -5.03
C GLU A 104 -19.47 -8.25 -5.61
N ASP A 105 -18.96 -8.04 -6.82
CA ASP A 105 -18.98 -6.74 -7.52
C ASP A 105 -18.12 -5.64 -6.85
N ILE A 106 -17.25 -5.98 -5.92
CA ILE A 106 -16.24 -5.08 -5.34
C ILE A 106 -14.87 -5.52 -5.84
N LEU A 107 -14.08 -4.58 -6.35
CA LEU A 107 -12.68 -4.83 -6.66
C LEU A 107 -11.82 -4.48 -5.45
N PHE A 108 -11.02 -5.42 -5.03
CA PHE A 108 -10.00 -5.27 -3.98
C PHE A 108 -8.62 -5.20 -4.62
N SER A 109 -7.73 -4.41 -4.06
CA SER A 109 -6.35 -4.36 -4.53
C SER A 109 -5.37 -4.01 -3.41
N THR A 110 -4.14 -4.52 -3.55
CA THR A 110 -2.97 -4.06 -2.80
C THR A 110 -2.10 -3.17 -3.68
N VAL A 111 -1.50 -2.14 -3.08
CA VAL A 111 -0.53 -1.25 -3.72
C VAL A 111 0.69 -1.12 -2.81
N HIS A 112 1.85 -1.51 -3.32
CA HIS A 112 3.11 -1.35 -2.60
C HIS A 112 3.55 0.12 -2.63
N LEU A 113 3.13 0.85 -1.61
CA LEU A 113 3.58 2.20 -1.34
C LEU A 113 3.87 2.28 0.17
N VAL A 114 5.08 2.63 0.54
CA VAL A 114 5.55 2.55 1.93
C VAL A 114 5.72 3.92 2.57
N GLY A 115 5.55 3.96 3.88
CA GLY A 115 5.81 5.13 4.70
C GLY A 115 7.23 5.68 4.52
N VAL A 116 7.37 6.99 4.59
CA VAL A 116 8.68 7.66 4.48
C VAL A 116 8.93 8.56 5.67
N SER A 117 10.04 8.34 6.34
CA SER A 117 10.57 9.27 7.31
C SER A 117 11.49 10.27 6.58
N GLY A 118 11.09 11.52 6.48
CA GLY A 118 11.66 12.60 5.67
C GLY A 118 13.15 12.94 5.81
N ARG A 119 14.00 12.06 6.27
CA ARG A 119 15.39 12.39 6.58
C ARG A 119 16.45 11.63 5.79
N GLU A 120 16.08 10.73 4.85
CA GLU A 120 17.10 9.80 4.39
C GLU A 120 17.05 9.52 2.88
N GLY A 121 18.18 9.84 2.23
CA GLY A 121 18.44 9.68 0.82
C GLY A 121 18.08 8.30 0.27
N GLY A 122 17.37 8.29 -0.81
CA GLY A 122 16.85 7.13 -1.53
C GLY A 122 15.77 7.57 -2.51
N LEU A 123 15.84 8.81 -2.96
CA LEU A 123 14.88 9.41 -3.89
C LEU A 123 14.67 8.56 -5.15
N ASP A 124 15.73 7.98 -5.69
CA ASP A 124 15.65 7.17 -6.92
C ASP A 124 14.83 5.88 -6.71
N LEU A 125 15.07 5.17 -5.60
CA LEU A 125 14.33 3.96 -5.28
C LEU A 125 12.86 4.26 -5.00
N HIS A 126 12.58 5.33 -4.30
CA HIS A 126 11.22 5.77 -4.03
C HIS A 126 10.51 6.23 -5.30
N GLY A 127 11.18 6.96 -6.18
CA GLY A 127 10.63 7.34 -7.49
C GLY A 127 10.17 6.10 -8.26
N TYR A 128 11.00 5.08 -8.32
CA TYR A 128 10.68 3.85 -9.02
C TYR A 128 9.47 3.09 -8.42
N ILE A 129 9.42 2.98 -7.09
CA ILE A 129 8.26 2.36 -6.41
C ILE A 129 7.00 3.19 -6.64
N GLN A 130 7.11 4.50 -6.59
CA GLN A 130 5.98 5.39 -6.81
C GLN A 130 5.48 5.34 -8.26
N ASP A 131 6.40 5.29 -9.24
CA ASP A 131 6.04 5.14 -10.65
C ASP A 131 5.28 3.83 -10.90
N ALA A 132 5.74 2.72 -10.31
CA ALA A 132 5.06 1.45 -10.35
C ALA A 132 3.68 1.51 -9.68
N ALA A 133 3.58 2.15 -8.51
CA ALA A 133 2.31 2.32 -7.80
C ALA A 133 1.31 3.18 -8.57
N VAL A 134 1.78 4.22 -9.25
CA VAL A 134 0.94 5.08 -10.11
C VAL A 134 0.41 4.31 -11.31
N GLU A 135 1.26 3.55 -12.00
CA GLU A 135 0.84 2.72 -13.13
C GLU A 135 -0.16 1.65 -12.68
N TRP A 136 0.11 1.00 -11.54
CA TRP A 136 -0.80 0.00 -10.99
C TRP A 136 -2.15 0.60 -10.56
N LEU A 137 -2.16 1.79 -9.97
CA LEU A 137 -3.39 2.52 -9.65
C LEU A 137 -4.26 2.75 -10.90
N GLN A 138 -3.65 3.13 -12.01
CA GLN A 138 -4.35 3.31 -13.28
C GLN A 138 -4.94 1.99 -13.79
N THR A 139 -4.19 0.91 -13.68
CA THR A 139 -4.66 -0.45 -14.02
C THR A 139 -5.84 -0.87 -13.15
N ILE A 140 -5.77 -0.63 -11.83
CA ILE A 140 -6.87 -0.91 -10.89
C ILE A 140 -8.16 -0.21 -11.32
N PHE A 141 -8.12 1.08 -11.60
CA PHE A 141 -9.29 1.84 -12.04
C PHE A 141 -9.78 1.43 -13.43
N GLN A 142 -8.86 1.08 -14.34
CA GLN A 142 -9.23 0.52 -15.63
C GLN A 142 -10.01 -0.78 -15.45
N ARG A 143 -9.50 -1.73 -14.66
CA ARG A 143 -10.18 -3.00 -14.38
C ARG A 143 -11.51 -2.81 -13.68
N ALA A 144 -11.59 -1.85 -12.75
CA ALA A 144 -12.85 -1.51 -12.08
C ALA A 144 -13.93 -1.04 -13.07
N ARG A 145 -13.56 -0.24 -14.06
CA ARG A 145 -14.48 0.18 -15.14
C ARG A 145 -14.85 -0.98 -16.07
N GLU A 146 -13.87 -1.75 -16.54
CA GLU A 146 -14.08 -2.90 -17.42
C GLU A 146 -15.03 -3.94 -16.81
N LYS A 147 -14.88 -4.19 -15.51
CA LYS A 147 -15.70 -5.14 -14.75
C LYS A 147 -16.99 -4.53 -14.20
N ASN A 148 -17.20 -3.21 -14.39
CA ASN A 148 -18.36 -2.46 -13.91
C ASN A 148 -18.65 -2.72 -12.42
N VAL A 149 -17.61 -2.67 -11.58
CA VAL A 149 -17.74 -2.95 -10.13
C VAL A 149 -18.49 -1.84 -9.40
N LYS A 150 -19.16 -2.18 -8.31
CA LYS A 150 -19.95 -1.24 -7.49
C LYS A 150 -19.12 -0.41 -6.52
N ALA A 151 -17.94 -0.93 -6.14
CA ALA A 151 -17.01 -0.24 -5.26
C ALA A 151 -15.58 -0.72 -5.51
N LEU A 152 -14.63 0.07 -5.04
CA LEU A 152 -13.21 -0.21 -5.09
C LEU A 152 -12.60 -0.10 -3.68
N PHE A 153 -11.85 -1.12 -3.28
CA PHE A 153 -11.08 -1.14 -2.05
C PHE A 153 -9.58 -1.23 -2.40
N ILE A 154 -8.82 -0.23 -2.00
CA ILE A 154 -7.37 -0.17 -2.20
C ILE A 154 -6.69 -0.26 -0.83
N ALA A 155 -5.71 -1.13 -0.69
CA ALA A 155 -4.93 -1.34 0.52
C ALA A 155 -3.46 -0.98 0.26
N THR A 156 -2.88 -0.13 1.11
CA THR A 156 -1.46 0.22 1.08
C THR A 156 -0.91 0.43 2.49
N GLN A 157 0.40 0.33 2.70
CA GLN A 157 0.96 0.62 4.01
C GLN A 157 1.07 2.13 4.23
N ALA A 158 1.49 2.90 3.23
CA ALA A 158 1.68 4.34 3.39
C ALA A 158 0.37 5.08 3.68
N ASP A 159 0.33 5.90 4.73
CA ASP A 159 -0.70 6.91 4.89
C ASP A 159 -0.31 8.17 4.10
N ILE A 160 -0.88 8.30 2.92
CA ILE A 160 -0.64 9.47 2.05
C ILE A 160 -1.42 10.72 2.52
N PHE A 161 -2.29 10.56 3.53
CA PHE A 161 -3.05 11.61 4.20
C PHE A 161 -2.79 11.64 5.72
N PRO A 162 -1.51 11.63 6.18
CA PRO A 162 -1.17 11.37 7.58
C PRO A 162 -1.82 12.37 8.55
N TYR A 163 -2.13 13.55 8.02
CA TYR A 163 -2.86 14.59 8.72
C TYR A 163 -3.84 15.17 7.71
N SER A 164 -5.04 14.62 7.62
CA SER A 164 -6.08 15.16 6.75
C SER A 164 -6.44 16.56 7.18
N VAL A 165 -5.70 17.51 6.69
CA VAL A 165 -5.91 18.91 6.95
C VAL A 165 -6.34 19.54 5.66
N GLU A 166 -7.60 19.41 5.42
CA GLU A 166 -8.29 20.16 4.39
C GLU A 166 -9.53 20.78 5.00
N PRO A 167 -9.89 21.93 4.62
CA PRO A 167 -9.45 22.81 3.54
C PRO A 167 -8.17 23.61 3.89
N ASP A 168 -7.54 24.23 2.88
CA ASP A 168 -6.29 25.02 2.95
C ASP A 168 -6.23 26.07 4.10
N TRP A 169 -7.37 26.52 4.60
CA TRP A 169 -7.44 27.47 5.73
C TRP A 169 -7.17 26.81 7.10
N LEU A 170 -7.15 25.48 7.16
CA LEU A 170 -6.81 24.72 8.36
C LEU A 170 -5.33 24.31 8.34
N LYS A 171 -4.49 25.01 7.59
CA LYS A 171 -3.04 24.76 7.54
C LYS A 171 -2.45 24.84 8.94
N LEU A 172 -2.46 23.71 9.61
CA LEU A 172 -1.49 23.48 10.66
C LEU A 172 -0.12 23.62 10.01
N GLU A 173 0.73 24.48 10.54
CA GLU A 173 2.12 24.54 10.17
C GLU A 173 2.79 23.21 10.57
N CYS A 174 2.67 22.24 9.72
CA CYS A 174 3.31 20.94 9.87
C CYS A 174 4.31 20.75 8.73
N PRO A 175 5.60 21.11 8.92
CA PRO A 175 6.62 20.93 7.88
C PRO A 175 6.77 19.49 7.42
N SER A 176 6.57 18.54 8.34
CA SER A 176 6.59 17.10 8.02
C SER A 176 5.41 16.69 7.14
N CYS A 177 4.22 17.30 7.32
CA CYS A 177 3.06 17.02 6.50
C CYS A 177 3.27 17.50 5.05
N ASN A 178 3.85 18.66 4.86
CA ASN A 178 4.19 19.17 3.54
C ASN A 178 5.22 18.27 2.82
N PHE A 179 6.15 17.70 3.56
CA PHE A 179 7.11 16.75 3.04
C PHE A 179 6.40 15.47 2.55
N VAL A 180 5.56 14.87 3.36
CA VAL A 180 4.80 13.67 3.02
C VAL A 180 3.94 13.92 1.79
N ARG A 181 3.18 15.03 1.76
CA ARG A 181 2.36 15.40 0.61
C ARG A 181 3.18 15.54 -0.67
N LYS A 182 4.27 16.31 -0.63
CA LYS A 182 5.17 16.47 -1.79
C LYS A 182 5.77 15.16 -2.26
N TYR A 183 6.04 14.28 -1.31
CA TYR A 183 6.65 12.98 -1.58
C TYR A 183 5.70 12.06 -2.36
N TYR A 184 4.40 12.01 -2.00
CA TYR A 184 3.39 11.20 -2.67
C TYR A 184 2.59 11.96 -3.74
N GLU A 185 3.04 13.15 -4.13
CA GLU A 185 2.32 14.00 -5.09
C GLU A 185 1.96 13.27 -6.41
N PRO A 186 2.85 12.48 -7.07
CA PRO A 186 2.47 11.76 -8.27
C PRO A 186 1.32 10.76 -8.05
N PHE A 187 1.35 10.01 -6.96
CA PHE A 187 0.28 9.06 -6.63
C PHE A 187 -1.02 9.80 -6.27
N TYR A 188 -0.93 10.87 -5.51
CA TYR A 188 -2.06 11.70 -5.12
C TYR A 188 -2.76 12.33 -6.33
N GLU A 189 -2.00 12.90 -7.27
CA GLU A 189 -2.56 13.48 -8.49
C GLU A 189 -3.14 12.41 -9.43
N ALA A 190 -2.53 11.25 -9.53
CA ALA A 190 -3.09 10.12 -10.27
C ALA A 190 -4.42 9.67 -9.65
N LEU A 191 -4.49 9.54 -8.32
CA LEU A 191 -5.72 9.18 -7.60
C LEU A 191 -6.84 10.19 -7.86
N LYS A 192 -6.56 11.48 -7.76
CA LYS A 192 -7.54 12.55 -8.07
C LYS A 192 -8.06 12.44 -9.49
N LYS A 193 -7.14 12.24 -10.45
CA LYS A 193 -7.51 12.09 -11.86
C LYS A 193 -8.45 10.90 -12.09
N GLU A 194 -8.13 9.75 -11.51
CA GLU A 194 -8.95 8.56 -11.63
C GLU A 194 -10.33 8.72 -10.98
N LEU A 195 -10.38 9.31 -9.79
CA LEU A 195 -11.63 9.60 -9.07
C LEU A 195 -12.53 10.60 -9.81
N SER A 196 -11.97 11.52 -10.60
CA SER A 196 -12.76 12.49 -11.36
C SER A 196 -13.63 11.87 -12.46
N THR A 197 -13.36 10.61 -12.82
CA THR A 197 -14.06 9.86 -13.87
C THR A 197 -14.60 8.51 -13.39
N PHE A 198 -14.63 8.30 -12.07
CA PHE A 198 -15.12 7.07 -11.46
C PHE A 198 -16.23 7.41 -10.46
N ASP A 199 -17.46 7.03 -10.78
CA ASP A 199 -18.65 7.46 -10.03
C ASP A 199 -18.92 6.62 -8.78
N ASN A 200 -18.34 5.42 -8.69
CA ASN A 200 -18.58 4.50 -7.58
C ASN A 200 -17.69 4.81 -6.37
N GLN A 201 -18.02 4.22 -5.22
CA GLN A 201 -17.28 4.46 -3.98
C GLN A 201 -15.89 3.84 -4.02
N VAL A 202 -14.91 4.58 -3.53
CA VAL A 202 -13.52 4.14 -3.34
C VAL A 202 -13.14 4.28 -1.89
N LEU A 203 -12.65 3.18 -1.31
CA LEU A 203 -12.08 3.15 0.04
C LEU A 203 -10.59 2.86 -0.06
N LEU A 204 -9.76 3.73 0.53
CA LEU A 204 -8.33 3.53 0.70
C LEU A 204 -8.04 3.17 2.15
N ALA A 205 -7.60 1.94 2.39
CA ALA A 205 -7.11 1.50 3.69
C ALA A 205 -5.60 1.71 3.78
N VAL A 206 -5.17 2.39 4.85
CA VAL A 206 -3.76 2.75 5.07
C VAL A 206 -3.27 2.30 6.45
N GLY A 207 -1.95 2.13 6.57
CA GLY A 207 -1.25 1.83 7.82
C GLY A 207 -0.38 2.99 8.32
N ASP A 208 0.85 2.72 8.74
CA ASP A 208 1.97 3.61 9.06
C ASP A 208 1.75 4.54 10.27
N THR A 209 0.71 5.35 10.29
CA THR A 209 0.50 6.39 11.30
C THR A 209 0.01 5.88 12.66
N HIS A 210 -0.40 4.61 12.78
CA HIS A 210 -0.88 3.97 14.02
C HIS A 210 -2.11 4.65 14.64
N ILE A 211 -2.90 5.35 13.84
CA ILE A 211 -4.12 6.04 14.27
C ILE A 211 -5.31 5.45 13.54
N PHE A 212 -6.30 4.96 14.29
CA PHE A 212 -7.57 4.56 13.68
C PHE A 212 -8.38 5.82 13.33
N ARG A 213 -8.68 5.97 12.04
CA ARG A 213 -9.43 7.09 11.49
C ARG A 213 -10.27 6.62 10.31
N VAL A 214 -11.46 7.16 10.16
CA VAL A 214 -12.31 7.01 8.97
C VAL A 214 -12.78 8.40 8.58
N ASP A 215 -12.33 8.89 7.46
CA ASP A 215 -12.64 10.24 6.99
C ASP A 215 -12.66 10.34 5.45
N LYS A 216 -12.97 11.50 4.93
CA LYS A 216 -12.92 11.84 3.51
C LYS A 216 -11.83 12.92 3.31
N PRO A 217 -10.56 12.50 3.17
CA PRO A 217 -9.44 13.43 3.25
C PRO A 217 -9.16 14.18 1.94
N LEU A 218 -9.85 13.84 0.84
CA LEU A 218 -9.51 14.33 -0.49
C LEU A 218 -10.42 15.49 -0.91
N TYR A 219 -9.77 16.57 -1.37
CA TYR A 219 -10.42 17.72 -1.95
C TYR A 219 -9.85 18.02 -3.34
N ASP A 220 -10.71 18.37 -4.28
CA ASP A 220 -10.33 18.95 -5.56
C ASP A 220 -10.91 20.35 -5.69
N LYS A 221 -10.05 21.35 -5.98
CA LYS A 221 -10.45 22.79 -6.10
C LYS A 221 -11.34 23.26 -4.94
N ASN A 222 -10.99 22.90 -3.71
CA ASN A 222 -11.73 23.18 -2.47
C ASN A 222 -13.12 22.50 -2.35
N GLN A 223 -13.42 21.53 -3.21
CA GLN A 223 -14.61 20.71 -3.08
C GLN A 223 -14.25 19.31 -2.59
N LEU A 224 -15.01 18.82 -1.62
CA LEU A 224 -14.83 17.47 -1.09
C LEU A 224 -15.11 16.43 -2.16
N VAL A 225 -14.20 15.49 -2.37
CA VAL A 225 -14.42 14.32 -3.22
C VAL A 225 -15.24 13.31 -2.43
N THR A 226 -16.54 13.28 -2.68
CA THR A 226 -17.53 12.57 -1.84
C THR A 226 -17.54 11.06 -2.03
N ASN A 227 -17.04 10.55 -3.12
CA ASN A 227 -16.94 9.12 -3.44
C ASN A 227 -15.62 8.48 -2.99
N PHE A 228 -14.81 9.18 -2.19
CA PHE A 228 -13.53 8.69 -1.65
C PHE A 228 -13.52 8.76 -0.12
N THR A 229 -13.04 7.70 0.52
CA THR A 229 -12.89 7.56 1.98
C THR A 229 -11.55 6.92 2.30
#